data_4c2004c420b9ae4b708b46d3d73a8f6f
#
_entry.id   4c2004c420b9ae4b708b46d3d73a8f6f
#
_cell.length_a   1.000
_cell.length_b   1.000
_cell.length_c   1.000
_cell.angle_alpha   90.00
_cell.angle_beta   90.00
_cell.angle_gamma   90.00
#
_symmetry.space_group_name_H-M   'P 1'
#
loop_
_entity.id
_entity.type
_entity.pdbx_description
1 polymer ?
#
loop_
_entity_poly.entity_id
_entity_poly.type
_entity_poly.pdbx_seq_one_letter_code
_entity_poly.pdbx_strand_id
1 'polypeptide(L)'
;MAVEFEKFEVYELAVDLTKNVFNLLAKEKFKHEFEFSNQLKRAVLSISNNIAEGSEYNNNLQFIRYLKYSKGSCAEVRNMLNLCNVLYR
;
A
#
# COMPACT_ATOMS: atom_id res chain seq x y z
N MET A 1 -7.13 3.61 24.61
CA MET A 1 -6.91 4.84 23.85
C MET A 1 -6.18 4.50 22.55
N ALA A 2 -6.68 4.99 21.43
CA ALA A 2 -6.05 4.71 20.13
C ALA A 2 -4.68 5.36 20.06
N VAL A 3 -3.72 4.66 19.46
CA VAL A 3 -2.37 5.18 19.24
C VAL A 3 -2.37 5.99 17.94
N GLU A 4 -1.62 7.09 17.93
CA GLU A 4 -1.49 7.93 16.73
C GLU A 4 -0.66 7.18 15.68
N PHE A 5 -1.34 6.55 14.72
CA PHE A 5 -0.69 5.73 13.70
C PHE A 5 0.26 6.53 12.81
N GLU A 6 0.03 7.82 12.69
CA GLU A 6 0.88 8.72 11.87
C GLU A 6 2.32 8.76 12.36
N LYS A 7 2.55 8.43 13.64
CA LYS A 7 3.89 8.40 14.25
C LYS A 7 4.61 7.06 14.09
N PHE A 8 3.92 6.05 13.57
CA PHE A 8 4.57 4.77 13.33
C PHE A 8 5.51 4.86 12.14
N GLU A 9 6.72 4.36 12.31
CA GLU A 9 7.68 4.29 11.21
C GLU A 9 7.12 3.48 10.03
N VAL A 10 6.40 2.40 10.31
CA VAL A 10 5.81 1.56 9.27
C VAL A 10 4.76 2.34 8.46
N TYR A 11 4.03 3.26 9.10
CA TYR A 11 3.09 4.11 8.39
C TYR A 11 3.81 5.09 7.47
N GLU A 12 4.88 5.71 7.94
CA GLU A 12 5.68 6.64 7.14
C GLU A 12 6.25 5.94 5.90
N LEU A 13 6.73 4.71 6.06
CA LEU A 13 7.22 3.90 4.93
C LEU A 13 6.11 3.60 3.93
N ALA A 14 4.90 3.31 4.43
CA ALA A 14 3.75 3.06 3.57
C ALA A 14 3.36 4.31 2.77
N VAL A 15 3.44 5.50 3.38
CA VAL A 15 3.17 6.77 2.71
C VAL A 15 4.20 7.00 1.61
N ASP A 16 5.48 6.79 1.90
CA ASP A 16 6.55 6.98 0.92
C ASP A 16 6.37 6.03 -0.27
N LEU A 17 6.05 4.78 0.00
CA LEU A 17 5.79 3.81 -1.07
C LEU A 17 4.59 4.25 -1.92
N THR A 18 3.53 4.74 -1.28
CA THR A 18 2.35 5.24 -1.98
C THR A 18 2.71 6.37 -2.93
N LYS A 19 3.48 7.34 -2.46
CA LYS A 19 3.95 8.46 -3.29
C LYS A 19 4.74 7.95 -4.50
N ASN A 20 5.65 7.02 -4.26
CA ASN A 20 6.50 6.48 -5.33
C ASN A 20 5.68 5.73 -6.37
N VAL A 21 4.69 4.95 -5.94
CA VAL A 21 3.81 4.21 -6.85
C VAL A 21 2.97 5.18 -7.68
N PHE A 22 2.37 6.19 -7.05
CA PHE A 22 1.57 7.16 -7.78
C PHE A 22 2.42 7.94 -8.79
N ASN A 23 3.64 8.32 -8.41
CA ASN A 23 4.56 8.97 -9.34
C ASN A 23 4.94 8.08 -10.52
N LEU A 24 5.15 6.79 -10.26
CA LEU A 24 5.42 5.82 -11.32
C LEU A 24 4.25 5.76 -12.32
N LEU A 25 3.03 5.65 -11.78
CA LEU A 25 1.84 5.48 -12.62
C LEU A 25 1.42 6.76 -13.36
N ALA A 26 2.00 7.91 -13.00
CA ALA A 26 1.79 9.16 -13.71
C ALA A 26 2.59 9.24 -15.02
N LYS A 27 3.51 8.31 -15.25
CA LYS A 27 4.32 8.31 -16.48
C LYS A 27 3.46 7.99 -17.69
N GLU A 28 3.87 8.54 -18.84
CA GLU A 28 3.14 8.43 -20.11
C GLU A 28 2.81 6.99 -20.49
N LYS A 29 3.73 6.06 -20.23
CA LYS A 29 3.52 4.66 -20.62
C LYS A 29 2.35 3.98 -19.90
N PHE A 30 1.85 4.58 -18.80
CA PHE A 30 0.68 4.04 -18.07
C PHE A 30 -0.61 4.78 -18.38
N LYS A 31 -0.57 5.77 -19.27
CA LYS A 31 -1.69 6.69 -19.53
C LYS A 31 -3.00 5.98 -19.86
N HIS A 32 -2.95 4.87 -20.60
CA HIS A 32 -4.14 4.11 -20.99
C HIS A 32 -4.25 2.76 -20.28
N GLU A 33 -3.40 2.51 -19.28
CA GLU A 33 -3.39 1.24 -18.54
C GLU A 33 -4.25 1.35 -17.28
N PHE A 34 -5.54 1.60 -17.47
CA PHE A 34 -6.45 1.94 -16.37
C PHE A 34 -6.61 0.81 -15.36
N GLU A 35 -6.81 -0.41 -15.83
CA GLU A 35 -7.03 -1.55 -14.95
C GLU A 35 -5.81 -1.84 -14.10
N PHE A 36 -4.64 -1.93 -14.72
CA PHE A 36 -3.39 -2.17 -14.02
C PHE A 36 -3.11 -1.06 -13.01
N SER A 37 -3.23 0.19 -13.44
CA SER A 37 -2.97 1.35 -12.59
C SER A 37 -3.91 1.39 -11.40
N ASN A 38 -5.20 1.17 -11.61
CA ASN A 38 -6.19 1.20 -10.54
C ASN A 38 -5.95 0.09 -9.52
N GLN A 39 -5.60 -1.10 -9.99
CA GLN A 39 -5.34 -2.24 -9.11
C GLN A 39 -4.09 -2.00 -8.27
N LEU A 40 -3.02 -1.46 -8.86
CA LEU A 40 -1.80 -1.15 -8.11
C LEU A 40 -2.05 -0.02 -7.10
N LYS A 41 -2.81 1.00 -7.48
CA LYS A 41 -3.18 2.08 -6.56
C LYS A 41 -3.96 1.53 -5.37
N ARG A 42 -4.94 0.65 -5.60
CA ARG A 42 -5.70 0.04 -4.51
C ARG A 42 -4.81 -0.76 -3.58
N ALA A 43 -3.90 -1.54 -4.14
CA ALA A 43 -3.00 -2.37 -3.34
C ALA A 43 -2.10 -1.51 -2.46
N VAL A 44 -1.49 -0.45 -3.01
CA VAL A 44 -0.59 0.39 -2.23
C VAL A 44 -1.35 1.20 -1.17
N LEU A 45 -2.54 1.68 -1.48
CA LEU A 45 -3.36 2.41 -0.51
C LEU A 45 -3.80 1.51 0.64
N SER A 46 -4.04 0.24 0.37
CA SER A 46 -4.50 -0.68 1.40
C SER A 46 -3.44 -0.95 2.47
N ILE A 47 -2.16 -0.73 2.18
CA ILE A 47 -1.09 -0.88 3.16
C ILE A 47 -1.30 0.10 4.32
N SER A 48 -1.33 1.39 4.03
CA SER A 48 -1.52 2.42 5.05
C SER A 48 -2.92 2.37 5.65
N ASN A 49 -3.95 2.06 4.85
CA ASN A 49 -5.31 1.94 5.36
C ASN A 49 -5.44 0.87 6.43
N ASN A 50 -4.82 -0.29 6.25
CA ASN A 50 -4.88 -1.36 7.24
C ASN A 50 -4.10 -1.01 8.51
N ILE A 51 -2.98 -0.30 8.38
CA ILE A 51 -2.24 0.18 9.55
C ILE A 51 -3.13 1.14 10.36
N ALA A 52 -3.75 2.09 9.67
CA ALA A 52 -4.61 3.08 10.32
C ALA A 52 -5.82 2.41 11.00
N GLU A 53 -6.52 1.52 10.28
CA GLU A 53 -7.67 0.80 10.84
C GLU A 53 -7.27 -0.03 12.06
N GLY A 54 -6.18 -0.78 11.95
CA GLY A 54 -5.74 -1.63 13.05
C GLY A 54 -5.39 -0.84 14.30
N SER A 55 -4.86 0.37 14.13
CA SER A 55 -4.46 1.22 15.26
C SER A 55 -5.66 1.76 16.04
N GLU A 56 -6.86 1.76 15.45
CA GLU A 56 -8.07 2.24 16.13
C GLU A 56 -8.58 1.24 17.16
N TYR A 57 -8.18 -0.03 17.06
CA TYR A 57 -8.60 -1.04 18.02
C TYR A 57 -7.69 -0.99 19.25
N ASN A 58 -8.31 -0.99 20.41
CA ASN A 58 -7.57 -1.04 21.67
C ASN A 58 -7.24 -2.49 22.04
N ASN A 59 -6.72 -3.24 21.05
CA ASN A 59 -6.58 -4.69 21.13
C ASN A 59 -5.41 -5.14 20.26
N ASN A 60 -4.39 -5.71 20.87
CA ASN A 60 -3.18 -6.12 20.16
C ASN A 60 -3.45 -7.20 19.13
N LEU A 61 -4.35 -8.13 19.41
CA LEU A 61 -4.67 -9.20 18.45
C LEU A 61 -5.28 -8.62 17.18
N GLN A 62 -6.17 -7.64 17.31
CA GLN A 62 -6.77 -6.98 16.16
C GLN A 62 -5.74 -6.16 15.40
N PHE A 63 -4.88 -5.44 16.10
CA PHE A 63 -3.82 -4.68 15.46
C PHE A 63 -2.91 -5.60 14.63
N ILE A 64 -2.50 -6.73 15.21
CA ILE A 64 -1.68 -7.72 14.52
C ILE A 64 -2.39 -8.25 13.27
N ARG A 65 -3.70 -8.51 13.37
CA ARG A 65 -4.49 -8.97 12.22
C ARG A 65 -4.43 -7.97 11.07
N TYR A 66 -4.63 -6.69 11.35
CA TYR A 66 -4.58 -5.64 10.31
C TYR A 66 -3.18 -5.45 9.76
N LEU A 67 -2.14 -5.60 10.59
CA LEU A 67 -0.77 -5.59 10.10
C LEU A 67 -0.50 -6.75 9.13
N LYS A 68 -1.10 -7.91 9.38
CA LYS A 68 -1.01 -9.04 8.45
C LYS A 68 -1.70 -8.74 7.12
N TYR A 69 -2.84 -8.03 7.16
CA TYR A 69 -3.49 -7.58 5.92
C TYR A 69 -2.59 -6.61 5.16
N SER A 70 -1.95 -5.67 5.85
CA SER A 70 -0.98 -4.77 5.22
C SER A 70 0.16 -5.54 4.57
N LYS A 71 0.65 -6.58 5.23
CA LYS A 71 1.71 -7.44 4.70
C LYS A 71 1.27 -8.12 3.41
N GLY A 72 0.03 -8.60 3.35
CA GLY A 72 -0.52 -9.18 2.13
C GLY A 72 -0.60 -8.16 1.00
N SER A 73 -1.00 -6.94 1.32
CA SER A 73 -1.03 -5.85 0.34
C SER A 73 0.37 -5.49 -0.17
N CYS A 74 1.37 -5.53 0.70
CA CYS A 74 2.76 -5.33 0.29
C CYS A 74 3.21 -6.39 -0.72
N ALA A 75 2.82 -7.65 -0.49
CA ALA A 75 3.15 -8.73 -1.42
C ALA A 75 2.50 -8.50 -2.78
N GLU A 76 1.26 -8.01 -2.79
CA GLU A 76 0.57 -7.69 -4.03
C GLU A 76 1.26 -6.55 -4.78
N VAL A 77 1.64 -5.47 -4.08
CA VAL A 77 2.38 -4.36 -4.68
C VAL A 77 3.70 -4.86 -5.26
N ARG A 78 4.43 -5.67 -4.50
CA ARG A 78 5.70 -6.22 -4.94
C ARG A 78 5.53 -7.05 -6.23
N ASN A 79 4.51 -7.89 -6.27
CA ASN A 79 4.22 -8.67 -7.46
C ASN A 79 3.89 -7.78 -8.67
N MET A 80 3.06 -6.77 -8.45
CA MET A 80 2.67 -5.88 -9.54
C MET A 80 3.84 -5.05 -10.06
N LEU A 81 4.76 -4.64 -9.19
CA LEU A 81 5.98 -3.96 -9.61
C LEU A 81 6.89 -4.90 -10.44
N ASN A 82 6.96 -6.18 -10.06
CA ASN A 82 7.66 -7.17 -10.87
C ASN A 82 7.00 -7.32 -12.24
N LEU A 83 5.67 -7.34 -12.29
CA LEU A 83 4.93 -7.42 -13.55
C LEU A 83 5.14 -6.18 -14.41
N CYS A 84 5.31 -5.00 -13.80
CA CYS A 84 5.65 -3.78 -14.53
C CYS A 84 6.87 -3.97 -15.42
N ASN A 85 7.90 -4.59 -14.88
CA ASN A 85 9.15 -4.81 -15.62
C ASN A 85 8.99 -5.79 -16.77
N VAL A 86 7.97 -6.64 -16.72
CA VAL A 86 7.68 -7.61 -17.79
C VAL A 86 6.76 -7.02 -18.84
N LEU A 87 5.73 -6.30 -18.39
CA LEU A 87 4.64 -5.83 -19.25
C LEU A 87 4.90 -4.45 -19.87
N TYR A 88 5.63 -3.58 -19.17
CA TYR A 88 5.79 -2.17 -19.54
C TYR A 88 7.26 -1.74 -19.53
N ARG A 89 8.03 -2.33 -20.39
CA ARG A 89 9.44 -1.94 -20.54
C ARG A 89 9.62 -0.66 -21.33
#